data_80b5c7d8519f325e91af165f22eb2863
#
_entry.id   80b5c7d8519f325e91af165f22eb2863
#
_cell.length_a   1.000
_cell.length_b   1.000
_cell.length_c   1.000
_cell.angle_alpha   90.00
_cell.angle_beta   90.00
_cell.angle_gamma   90.00
#
_symmetry.space_group_name_H-M   'P 1'
#
loop_
_entity.id
_entity.type
_entity.pdbx_description
1 polymer ?
#
loop_
_entity_poly.entity_id
_entity_poly.type
_entity_poly.pdbx_seq_one_letter_code
_entity_poly.pdbx_strand_id
1 'polypeptide(L)'
;MELKKRLSLRTVLIGLYVVVFGAYVIWGLQPAEAAQSYEISAELNIPSISLGSGVTTLQIEDHELKTPDTIVGSFSLAENKTLLIGHSSTVFQNLNETRLGDEIIYNDNKYIVEKIEVLEKADVDMSKILAPSEKDTLMIMTCAGTDLGNGDATHRLILTATISSNE
;
A
#
# COMPACT_ATOMS: atom_id res chain seq x y z
N MET A 1 0.05 10.46 -70.51
CA MET A 1 -0.72 11.62 -70.04
C MET A 1 -1.00 11.43 -68.53
N GLU A 2 -0.07 11.94 -67.68
CA GLU A 2 -0.16 11.78 -66.22
C GLU A 2 -1.03 12.88 -65.65
N LEU A 3 -2.21 12.50 -65.13
CA LEU A 3 -3.05 13.40 -64.35
C LEU A 3 -2.45 13.51 -62.92
N LYS A 4 -1.56 14.50 -62.69
CA LYS A 4 -1.22 14.93 -61.36
C LYS A 4 -2.42 15.58 -60.69
N LYS A 5 -3.21 14.76 -59.94
CA LYS A 5 -4.30 15.24 -59.10
C LYS A 5 -3.68 16.07 -57.98
N ARG A 6 -3.69 17.40 -58.08
CA ARG A 6 -3.28 18.29 -56.97
C ARG A 6 -4.32 18.13 -55.88
N LEU A 7 -3.92 17.43 -54.82
CA LEU A 7 -4.71 17.37 -53.58
C LEU A 7 -4.90 18.80 -53.07
N SER A 8 -6.16 19.23 -52.91
CA SER A 8 -6.42 20.57 -52.41
C SER A 8 -5.95 20.70 -50.96
N LEU A 9 -5.41 21.86 -50.56
CA LEU A 9 -4.99 22.15 -49.22
C LEU A 9 -6.07 21.82 -48.18
N ARG A 10 -7.33 22.02 -48.53
CA ARG A 10 -8.50 21.65 -47.70
C ARG A 10 -8.60 20.15 -47.43
N THR A 11 -8.36 19.30 -48.46
CA THR A 11 -8.41 17.85 -48.31
C THR A 11 -7.28 17.35 -47.39
N VAL A 12 -6.10 17.96 -47.48
CA VAL A 12 -4.96 17.64 -46.61
C VAL A 12 -5.23 18.04 -45.14
N LEU A 13 -5.81 19.23 -44.92
CA LEU A 13 -6.16 19.71 -43.58
C LEU A 13 -7.25 18.86 -42.91
N ILE A 14 -8.29 18.46 -43.67
CA ILE A 14 -9.34 17.57 -43.15
C ILE A 14 -8.75 16.20 -42.79
N GLY A 15 -7.89 15.65 -43.65
CA GLY A 15 -7.19 14.37 -43.34
C GLY A 15 -6.34 14.45 -42.09
N LEU A 16 -5.58 15.54 -41.88
CA LEU A 16 -4.77 15.76 -40.70
C LEU A 16 -5.64 15.89 -39.44
N TYR A 17 -6.76 16.61 -39.51
CA TYR A 17 -7.70 16.77 -38.40
C TYR A 17 -8.31 15.42 -37.96
N VAL A 18 -8.74 14.58 -38.92
CA VAL A 18 -9.30 13.26 -38.64
C VAL A 18 -8.25 12.35 -37.95
N VAL A 19 -7.00 12.38 -38.41
CA VAL A 19 -5.91 11.58 -37.81
C VAL A 19 -5.60 12.05 -36.38
N VAL A 20 -5.48 13.36 -36.17
CA VAL A 20 -5.18 13.92 -34.84
C VAL A 20 -6.33 13.69 -33.87
N PHE A 21 -7.58 13.93 -34.32
CA PHE A 21 -8.75 13.69 -33.48
C PHE A 21 -8.97 12.21 -33.19
N GLY A 22 -8.76 11.33 -34.16
CA GLY A 22 -8.80 9.88 -33.99
C GLY A 22 -7.75 9.39 -32.99
N ALA A 23 -6.53 9.90 -33.07
CA ALA A 23 -5.48 9.58 -32.10
C ALA A 23 -5.82 10.06 -30.68
N TYR A 24 -6.41 11.26 -30.54
CA TYR A 24 -6.84 11.80 -29.26
C TYR A 24 -7.97 10.97 -28.62
N VAL A 25 -8.94 10.53 -29.43
CA VAL A 25 -10.04 9.66 -28.96
C VAL A 25 -9.52 8.28 -28.54
N ILE A 26 -8.60 7.69 -29.30
CA ILE A 26 -8.00 6.40 -28.96
C ILE A 26 -7.17 6.51 -27.67
N TRP A 27 -6.45 7.62 -27.47
CA TRP A 27 -5.67 7.84 -26.25
C TRP A 27 -6.55 8.10 -25.03
N GLY A 28 -7.69 8.77 -25.20
CA GLY A 28 -8.69 8.99 -24.15
C GLY A 28 -9.54 7.75 -23.80
N LEU A 29 -9.50 6.70 -24.64
CA LEU A 29 -10.18 5.42 -24.43
C LEU A 29 -9.25 4.34 -23.86
N GLN A 30 -8.05 4.69 -23.37
CA GLN A 30 -7.27 3.71 -22.63
C GLN A 30 -8.12 3.23 -21.45
N PRO A 31 -8.35 1.90 -21.31
CA PRO A 31 -9.05 1.40 -20.14
C PRO A 31 -8.29 1.89 -18.92
N ALA A 32 -9.00 2.53 -17.98
CA ALA A 32 -8.45 2.77 -16.65
C ALA A 32 -7.87 1.45 -16.19
N GLU A 33 -6.61 1.44 -15.74
CA GLU A 33 -5.99 0.25 -15.14
C GLU A 33 -7.03 -0.37 -14.23
N ALA A 34 -7.37 -1.61 -14.48
CA ALA A 34 -8.41 -2.30 -13.73
C ALA A 34 -7.98 -2.21 -12.26
N ALA A 35 -8.80 -1.53 -11.44
CA ALA A 35 -8.54 -1.41 -10.02
C ALA A 35 -8.28 -2.83 -9.49
N GLN A 36 -7.09 -3.07 -8.95
CA GLN A 36 -6.76 -4.38 -8.40
C GLN A 36 -7.79 -4.68 -7.32
N SER A 37 -8.63 -5.68 -7.55
CA SER A 37 -9.58 -6.17 -6.56
C SER A 37 -8.81 -7.09 -5.61
N TYR A 38 -8.57 -6.61 -4.40
CA TYR A 38 -7.96 -7.42 -3.35
C TYR A 38 -9.04 -8.24 -2.63
N GLU A 39 -8.76 -9.50 -2.36
CA GLU A 39 -9.60 -10.31 -1.49
C GLU A 39 -9.33 -9.90 -0.04
N ILE A 40 -10.38 -9.41 0.64
CA ILE A 40 -10.29 -8.99 2.05
C ILE A 40 -10.39 -10.26 2.91
N SER A 41 -9.33 -10.53 3.66
CA SER A 41 -9.21 -11.70 4.54
C SER A 41 -9.42 -11.38 6.01
N ALA A 42 -9.29 -10.10 6.40
CA ALA A 42 -9.45 -9.61 7.76
C ALA A 42 -9.78 -8.11 7.78
N GLU A 43 -10.06 -7.57 8.96
CA GLU A 43 -10.27 -6.14 9.19
C GLU A 43 -9.28 -5.62 10.25
N LEU A 44 -8.82 -4.39 10.05
CA LEU A 44 -8.00 -3.64 10.99
C LEU A 44 -8.72 -2.37 11.43
N ASN A 45 -8.79 -2.12 12.74
CA ASN A 45 -9.31 -0.88 13.31
C ASN A 45 -8.36 -0.38 14.40
N ILE A 46 -7.99 0.91 14.33
CA ILE A 46 -7.24 1.62 15.37
C ILE A 46 -8.05 2.86 15.76
N PRO A 47 -8.92 2.75 16.80
CA PRO A 47 -9.90 3.80 17.13
C PRO A 47 -9.25 5.15 17.47
N SER A 48 -8.09 5.15 18.15
CA SER A 48 -7.41 6.37 18.60
C SER A 48 -7.03 7.32 17.46
N ILE A 49 -6.82 6.78 16.25
CA ILE A 49 -6.46 7.55 15.05
C ILE A 49 -7.55 7.47 13.95
N SER A 50 -8.74 6.97 14.31
CA SER A 50 -9.87 6.78 13.37
C SER A 50 -9.49 5.99 12.11
N LEU A 51 -8.59 5.01 12.22
CA LEU A 51 -8.19 4.15 11.12
C LEU A 51 -9.09 2.92 11.07
N GLY A 52 -9.70 2.67 9.90
CA GLY A 52 -10.38 1.42 9.57
C GLY A 52 -9.98 0.98 8.17
N SER A 53 -9.55 -0.26 8.00
CA SER A 53 -9.12 -0.80 6.71
C SER A 53 -9.42 -2.29 6.58
N GLY A 54 -9.79 -2.69 5.36
CA GLY A 54 -9.71 -4.10 4.99
C GLY A 54 -8.24 -4.54 4.94
N VAL A 55 -8.01 -5.81 5.19
CA VAL A 55 -6.68 -6.44 5.16
C VAL A 55 -6.69 -7.58 4.16
N THR A 56 -5.68 -7.62 3.30
CA THR A 56 -5.45 -8.73 2.35
C THR A 56 -4.21 -9.52 2.74
N THR A 57 -4.20 -10.82 2.48
CA THR A 57 -3.01 -11.65 2.71
C THR A 57 -2.00 -11.42 1.59
N LEU A 58 -0.78 -11.05 1.95
CA LEU A 58 0.32 -10.89 1.01
C LEU A 58 0.98 -12.22 0.71
N GLN A 59 1.35 -12.40 -0.55
CA GLN A 59 2.21 -13.47 -1.01
C GLN A 59 3.54 -12.89 -1.49
N ILE A 60 4.61 -13.65 -1.32
CA ILE A 60 5.93 -13.27 -1.86
C ILE A 60 5.93 -13.65 -3.33
N GLU A 61 5.97 -12.65 -4.20
CA GLU A 61 6.14 -12.82 -5.65
C GLU A 61 7.51 -12.27 -6.04
N ASP A 62 8.29 -13.03 -6.78
CA ASP A 62 9.63 -12.64 -7.27
C ASP A 62 10.57 -12.10 -6.17
N HIS A 63 10.49 -12.64 -4.95
CA HIS A 63 11.24 -12.22 -3.77
C HIS A 63 10.88 -10.82 -3.23
N GLU A 64 9.75 -10.25 -3.66
CA GLU A 64 9.24 -8.97 -3.18
C GLU A 64 7.85 -9.12 -2.56
N LEU A 65 7.59 -8.35 -1.51
CA LEU A 65 6.26 -8.15 -0.94
C LEU A 65 5.64 -6.92 -1.59
N LYS A 66 4.68 -7.13 -2.49
CA LYS A 66 3.93 -6.02 -3.09
C LYS A 66 2.89 -5.51 -2.11
N THR A 67 3.11 -4.31 -1.60
CA THR A 67 2.16 -3.65 -0.68
C THR A 67 1.01 -3.05 -1.47
N PRO A 68 -0.26 -3.33 -1.11
CA PRO A 68 -1.42 -2.70 -1.74
C PRO A 68 -1.44 -1.19 -1.52
N ASP A 69 -1.95 -0.42 -2.50
CA ASP A 69 -1.92 1.05 -2.44
C ASP A 69 -2.88 1.64 -1.41
N THR A 70 -4.06 1.03 -1.19
CA THR A 70 -5.17 1.63 -0.44
C THR A 70 -5.68 0.80 0.73
N ILE A 71 -5.21 -0.42 0.88
CA ILE A 71 -5.57 -1.33 1.96
C ILE A 71 -4.32 -1.88 2.64
N VAL A 72 -4.51 -2.54 3.78
CA VAL A 72 -3.41 -3.15 4.53
C VAL A 72 -3.09 -4.52 3.97
N GLY A 73 -1.79 -4.81 3.82
CA GLY A 73 -1.30 -6.16 3.57
C GLY A 73 -0.91 -6.88 4.85
N SER A 74 -1.25 -8.15 4.99
CA SER A 74 -0.83 -8.99 6.12
C SER A 74 0.12 -10.10 5.67
N PHE A 75 1.11 -10.38 6.47
CA PHE A 75 2.04 -11.47 6.29
C PHE A 75 2.26 -12.21 7.62
N SER A 76 2.01 -13.52 7.64
CA SER A 76 2.27 -14.35 8.82
C SER A 76 3.78 -14.61 8.93
N LEU A 77 4.40 -14.13 10.00
CA LEU A 77 5.82 -14.32 10.28
C LEU A 77 6.08 -15.64 11.03
N ALA A 78 5.18 -15.99 11.94
CA ALA A 78 5.18 -17.20 12.75
C ALA A 78 3.75 -17.52 13.18
N GLU A 79 3.52 -18.66 13.85
CA GLU A 79 2.20 -19.08 14.31
C GLU A 79 1.48 -18.03 15.15
N ASN A 80 2.23 -17.28 15.96
CA ASN A 80 1.73 -16.26 16.90
C ASN A 80 2.22 -14.84 16.56
N LYS A 81 2.61 -14.59 15.30
CA LYS A 81 3.14 -13.28 14.93
C LYS A 81 2.73 -12.89 13.50
N THR A 82 2.02 -11.79 13.40
CA THR A 82 1.56 -11.22 12.13
C THR A 82 2.17 -9.85 11.90
N LEU A 83 2.64 -9.61 10.68
CA LEU A 83 3.10 -8.31 10.20
C LEU A 83 2.05 -7.69 9.29
N LEU A 84 1.63 -6.46 9.59
CA LEU A 84 0.78 -5.63 8.76
C LEU A 84 1.63 -4.55 8.09
N ILE A 85 1.45 -4.39 6.79
CA ILE A 85 2.21 -3.42 5.97
C ILE A 85 1.22 -2.54 5.20
N GLY A 86 1.50 -1.26 5.10
CA GLY A 86 0.71 -0.32 4.32
C GLY A 86 1.50 0.95 4.03
N HIS A 87 1.03 1.73 3.05
CA HIS A 87 1.68 2.97 2.68
C HIS A 87 1.37 4.09 3.67
N SER A 88 2.40 4.84 4.07
CA SER A 88 2.27 6.03 4.95
C SER A 88 1.54 7.21 4.30
N SER A 89 1.46 7.22 2.97
CA SER A 89 0.74 8.26 2.23
C SER A 89 -0.75 7.97 2.04
N THR A 90 -1.20 6.76 2.36
CA THR A 90 -2.59 6.32 2.17
C THR A 90 -3.16 5.73 3.47
N VAL A 91 -3.21 4.41 3.58
CA VAL A 91 -3.88 3.72 4.68
C VAL A 91 -3.28 4.03 6.05
N PHE A 92 -1.97 4.25 6.14
CA PHE A 92 -1.26 4.54 7.40
C PHE A 92 -0.81 6.00 7.55
N GLN A 93 -1.50 6.95 6.89
CA GLN A 93 -1.14 8.38 6.94
C GLN A 93 -1.09 8.96 8.36
N ASN A 94 -1.93 8.48 9.29
CA ASN A 94 -2.00 8.95 10.68
C ASN A 94 -1.37 7.96 11.69
N LEU A 95 -0.68 6.92 11.23
CA LEU A 95 -0.15 5.88 12.11
C LEU A 95 0.88 6.43 13.13
N ASN A 96 1.55 7.54 12.79
CA ASN A 96 2.47 8.24 13.68
C ASN A 96 1.80 8.92 14.88
N GLU A 97 0.48 9.05 14.90
CA GLU A 97 -0.30 9.62 16.02
C GLU A 97 -0.63 8.57 17.08
N THR A 98 -0.43 7.28 16.77
CA THR A 98 -0.63 6.16 17.72
C THR A 98 0.30 6.28 18.92
N ARG A 99 -0.19 5.89 20.10
CA ARG A 99 0.53 5.98 21.37
C ARG A 99 0.65 4.61 22.06
N LEU A 100 1.61 4.51 22.96
CA LEU A 100 1.70 3.33 23.85
C LEU A 100 0.39 3.19 24.65
N GLY A 101 -0.12 1.96 24.72
CA GLY A 101 -1.38 1.65 25.37
C GLY A 101 -2.62 1.79 24.48
N ASP A 102 -2.49 2.32 23.26
CA ASP A 102 -3.60 2.36 22.32
C ASP A 102 -4.06 0.95 21.95
N GLU A 103 -5.37 0.85 21.68
CA GLU A 103 -6.00 -0.39 21.26
C GLU A 103 -5.95 -0.54 19.74
N ILE A 104 -5.61 -1.74 19.29
CA ILE A 104 -5.70 -2.18 17.91
C ILE A 104 -6.64 -3.38 17.86
N ILE A 105 -7.66 -3.32 17.01
CA ILE A 105 -8.57 -4.44 16.76
C ILE A 105 -8.18 -5.03 15.41
N TYR A 106 -7.76 -6.28 15.41
CA TYR A 106 -7.42 -7.02 14.19
C TYR A 106 -8.11 -8.36 14.20
N ASN A 107 -8.94 -8.62 13.20
CA ASN A 107 -9.73 -9.85 13.05
C ASN A 107 -10.46 -10.22 14.35
N ASP A 108 -11.22 -9.25 14.91
CA ASP A 108 -11.97 -9.33 16.17
C ASP A 108 -11.13 -9.52 17.46
N ASN A 109 -9.83 -9.63 17.34
CA ASN A 109 -8.94 -9.70 18.49
C ASN A 109 -8.43 -8.32 18.87
N LYS A 110 -8.34 -8.07 20.18
CA LYS A 110 -7.83 -6.83 20.76
C LYS A 110 -6.35 -6.97 21.08
N TYR A 111 -5.56 -6.03 20.58
CA TYR A 111 -4.13 -5.89 20.86
C TYR A 111 -3.86 -4.55 21.50
N ILE A 112 -2.86 -4.47 22.37
CA ILE A 112 -2.41 -3.23 23.01
C ILE A 112 -1.02 -2.88 22.52
N VAL A 113 -0.82 -1.64 22.11
CA VAL A 113 0.47 -1.13 21.64
C VAL A 113 1.46 -1.07 22.80
N GLU A 114 2.48 -1.90 22.74
CA GLU A 114 3.55 -1.97 23.78
C GLU A 114 4.83 -1.26 23.35
N LYS A 115 5.06 -1.11 22.02
CA LYS A 115 6.29 -0.50 21.50
C LYS A 115 6.04 0.28 20.23
N ILE A 116 6.71 1.43 20.11
CA ILE A 116 6.72 2.27 18.92
C ILE A 116 8.18 2.64 18.63
N GLU A 117 8.64 2.34 17.41
CA GLU A 117 10.02 2.61 16.98
C GLU A 117 10.01 3.33 15.63
N VAL A 118 10.87 4.33 15.50
CA VAL A 118 11.22 4.93 14.21
C VAL A 118 12.70 4.66 13.99
N LEU A 119 13.01 3.81 13.02
CA LEU A 119 14.37 3.36 12.73
C LEU A 119 14.78 3.80 11.33
N GLU A 120 16.06 4.10 11.13
CA GLU A 120 16.59 4.20 9.78
C GLU A 120 16.37 2.88 9.04
N LYS A 121 16.05 2.95 7.75
CA LYS A 121 15.79 1.75 6.94
C LYS A 121 16.94 0.73 7.02
N ALA A 122 18.18 1.20 7.08
CA ALA A 122 19.36 0.36 7.19
C ALA A 122 19.50 -0.35 8.56
N ASP A 123 18.89 0.21 9.61
CA ASP A 123 18.95 -0.31 10.97
C ASP A 123 17.79 -1.27 11.29
N VAL A 124 16.87 -1.48 10.36
CA VAL A 124 15.78 -2.44 10.52
C VAL A 124 16.34 -3.86 10.48
N ASP A 125 16.40 -4.48 11.64
CA ASP A 125 16.88 -5.85 11.80
C ASP A 125 15.77 -6.87 11.52
N MET A 126 15.76 -7.38 10.29
CA MET A 126 14.78 -8.38 9.87
C MET A 126 14.85 -9.67 10.69
N SER A 127 16.01 -10.01 11.29
CA SER A 127 16.10 -11.19 12.14
C SER A 127 15.26 -11.06 13.42
N LYS A 128 15.16 -9.84 13.98
CA LYS A 128 14.28 -9.55 15.12
C LYS A 128 12.80 -9.52 14.73
N ILE A 129 12.50 -8.99 13.52
CA ILE A 129 11.13 -8.97 13.02
C ILE A 129 10.63 -10.39 12.79
N LEU A 130 11.45 -11.26 12.19
CA LEU A 130 11.12 -12.65 11.89
C LEU A 130 11.18 -13.60 13.10
N ALA A 131 11.84 -13.19 14.19
CA ALA A 131 11.95 -14.03 15.40
C ALA A 131 10.56 -14.35 15.96
N PRO A 132 10.34 -15.60 16.43
CA PRO A 132 9.10 -15.97 17.10
C PRO A 132 8.82 -15.08 18.31
N SER A 133 7.55 -14.92 18.67
CA SER A 133 7.12 -14.21 19.88
C SER A 133 6.55 -15.21 20.89
N GLU A 134 6.68 -14.92 22.18
CA GLU A 134 6.07 -15.73 23.25
C GLU A 134 4.55 -15.51 23.36
N LYS A 135 4.10 -14.30 22.96
CA LYS A 135 2.68 -13.92 22.95
C LYS A 135 2.20 -13.73 21.51
N ASP A 136 0.90 -13.81 21.33
CA ASP A 136 0.30 -13.39 20.07
C ASP A 136 0.57 -11.89 19.84
N THR A 137 1.33 -11.62 18.77
CA THR A 137 1.93 -10.33 18.50
C THR A 137 1.53 -9.82 17.12
N LEU A 138 1.04 -8.60 17.10
CA LEU A 138 0.76 -7.85 15.88
C LEU A 138 1.84 -6.79 15.70
N MET A 139 2.52 -6.82 14.57
CA MET A 139 3.45 -5.77 14.16
C MET A 139 2.84 -4.98 13.02
N ILE A 140 2.94 -3.65 13.08
CA ILE A 140 2.53 -2.78 11.96
C ILE A 140 3.77 -2.01 11.50
N MET A 141 4.06 -2.03 10.20
CA MET A 141 5.20 -1.33 9.62
C MET A 141 4.78 -0.45 8.44
N THR A 142 5.28 0.77 8.43
CA THR A 142 5.10 1.71 7.33
C THR A 142 6.36 2.55 7.10
N CYS A 143 6.39 3.26 5.97
CA CYS A 143 7.44 4.24 5.68
C CYS A 143 7.35 5.45 6.62
N ALA A 144 8.51 6.03 6.96
CA ALA A 144 8.61 7.24 7.77
C ALA A 144 9.85 8.06 7.36
N GLY A 145 9.93 9.31 7.84
CA GLY A 145 11.04 10.22 7.53
C GLY A 145 10.89 10.87 6.16
N THR A 146 12.02 11.07 5.46
CA THR A 146 12.05 11.76 4.17
C THR A 146 11.70 10.80 3.04
N ASP A 147 10.75 11.21 2.18
CA ASP A 147 10.40 10.51 0.94
C ASP A 147 11.59 10.55 -0.04
N LEU A 148 11.93 9.40 -0.60
CA LEU A 148 13.01 9.22 -1.58
C LEU A 148 12.51 9.30 -3.04
N GLY A 149 11.21 9.56 -3.26
CA GLY A 149 10.63 9.82 -4.57
C GLY A 149 10.25 8.59 -5.40
N ASN A 150 10.33 7.39 -4.85
CA ASN A 150 9.97 6.14 -5.50
C ASN A 150 9.03 5.26 -4.67
N GLY A 151 8.23 5.88 -3.80
CA GLY A 151 7.37 5.18 -2.84
C GLY A 151 8.14 4.61 -1.63
N ASP A 152 9.42 4.97 -1.48
CA ASP A 152 10.28 4.57 -0.38
C ASP A 152 10.66 5.78 0.49
N ALA A 153 11.11 5.56 1.73
CA ALA A 153 11.50 6.59 2.66
C ALA A 153 12.72 6.18 3.49
N THR A 154 13.37 7.19 4.10
CA THR A 154 14.61 7.00 4.86
C THR A 154 14.45 6.14 6.11
N HIS A 155 13.26 6.12 6.71
CA HIS A 155 12.97 5.44 7.97
C HIS A 155 11.79 4.47 7.83
N ARG A 156 11.60 3.66 8.87
CA ARG A 156 10.42 2.82 9.08
C ARG A 156 9.82 3.14 10.45
N LEU A 157 8.52 3.33 10.50
CA LEU A 157 7.73 3.34 11.73
C LEU A 157 7.25 1.91 11.97
N ILE A 158 7.56 1.38 13.14
CA ILE A 158 7.22 0.02 13.55
C ILE A 158 6.46 0.10 14.88
N LEU A 159 5.22 -0.39 14.88
CA LEU A 159 4.42 -0.61 16.08
C LEU A 159 4.48 -2.09 16.42
N THR A 160 4.60 -2.40 17.69
CA THR A 160 4.44 -3.76 18.23
C THR A 160 3.32 -3.74 19.25
N ALA A 161 2.32 -4.59 19.05
CA ALA A 161 1.19 -4.76 19.94
C ALA A 161 1.03 -6.24 20.30
N THR A 162 0.62 -6.53 21.52
CA THR A 162 0.37 -7.89 21.99
C THR A 162 -1.11 -8.08 22.31
N ILE A 163 -1.58 -9.31 22.16
CA ILE A 163 -2.97 -9.63 22.44
C ILE A 163 -3.32 -9.27 23.88
N SER A 164 -4.44 -8.58 24.05
CA SER A 164 -5.00 -8.30 25.39
C SER A 164 -5.66 -9.57 25.90
N SER A 165 -5.11 -10.15 26.96
CA SER A 165 -5.83 -11.19 27.70
C SER A 165 -7.09 -10.56 28.30
N ASN A 166 -8.26 -10.93 27.79
CA ASN A 166 -9.51 -10.61 28.45
C ASN A 166 -9.52 -11.34 29.81
N GLU A 167 -9.25 -10.60 30.90
CA GLU A 167 -9.65 -11.03 32.24
C GLU A 167 -11.14 -10.78 32.45
#